data_78ddb76c8675cead3238a1f51270e888
#
_entry.id   78ddb76c8675cead3238a1f51270e888
#
_cell.length_a   1.000
_cell.length_b   1.000
_cell.length_c   1.000
_cell.angle_alpha   90.00
_cell.angle_beta   90.00
_cell.angle_gamma   90.00
#
_symmetry.space_group_name_H-M   'P 1'
#
loop_
_entity.id
_entity.type
_entity.pdbx_description
1 polymer ?
#
loop_
_entity_poly.entity_id
_entity_poly.type
_entity_poly.pdbx_seq_one_letter_code
_entity_poly.pdbx_strand_id
1 'polypeptide(L)'
;MKKSEIASKYIKTIPNSMSLVRHYIKLASEPEVSFARFRVMCNVSRGLNTVSEIAELHGVSCAGISKLVESLVSDGYLERSVSPTDRRITELDLTGAGAKLLSKIRKQASNEFESYLNQLTESELNKLGRALDCLESLFESVQERKN
;
A
#
# COMPACT_ATOMS: atom_id res chain seq x y z
N MET A 1 -3.73 9.41 27.85
CA MET A 1 -4.04 7.99 27.53
C MET A 1 -2.82 7.12 27.79
N LYS A 2 -3.01 5.97 28.42
CA LYS A 2 -1.93 4.98 28.62
C LYS A 2 -1.60 4.28 27.29
N LYS A 3 -0.36 3.77 27.15
CA LYS A 3 0.06 3.04 25.94
C LYS A 3 -0.89 1.87 25.61
N SER A 4 -1.37 1.15 26.61
CA SER A 4 -2.32 0.03 26.46
C SER A 4 -3.67 0.47 25.88
N GLU A 5 -4.17 1.65 26.28
CA GLU A 5 -5.41 2.20 25.78
C GLU A 5 -5.28 2.63 24.32
N ILE A 6 -4.14 3.24 23.95
CA ILE A 6 -3.81 3.60 22.57
C ILE A 6 -3.73 2.34 21.71
N ALA A 7 -3.02 1.31 22.14
CA ALA A 7 -2.88 0.06 21.43
C ALA A 7 -4.25 -0.61 21.17
N SER A 8 -5.09 -0.68 22.20
CA SER A 8 -6.45 -1.24 22.08
C SER A 8 -7.30 -0.44 21.09
N LYS A 9 -7.26 0.89 21.17
CA LYS A 9 -7.98 1.77 20.26
C LYS A 9 -7.50 1.64 18.83
N TYR A 10 -6.19 1.52 18.62
CA TYR A 10 -5.56 1.32 17.32
C TYR A 10 -6.08 0.03 16.66
N ILE A 11 -5.95 -1.11 17.34
CA ILE A 11 -6.38 -2.42 16.85
C ILE A 11 -7.88 -2.44 16.52
N LYS A 12 -8.70 -1.72 17.28
CA LYS A 12 -10.15 -1.63 17.03
C LYS A 12 -10.50 -0.70 15.86
N THR A 13 -9.78 0.39 15.68
CA THR A 13 -10.14 1.47 14.73
C THR A 13 -9.56 1.24 13.34
N ILE A 14 -8.30 0.80 13.25
CA ILE A 14 -7.59 0.69 11.97
C ILE A 14 -8.24 -0.29 10.98
N PRO A 15 -8.74 -1.48 11.38
CA PRO A 15 -9.41 -2.37 10.43
C PRO A 15 -10.62 -1.72 9.72
N ASN A 16 -11.39 -0.90 10.43
CA ASN A 16 -12.51 -0.17 9.83
C ASN A 16 -12.03 0.92 8.86
N SER A 17 -10.98 1.64 9.23
CA SER A 17 -10.33 2.62 8.35
C SER A 17 -9.78 1.96 7.08
N MET A 18 -9.15 0.79 7.20
CA MET A 18 -8.65 0.03 6.05
C MET A 18 -9.76 -0.42 5.11
N SER A 19 -10.95 -0.77 5.63
CA SER A 19 -12.11 -1.13 4.81
C SER A 19 -12.57 0.07 3.97
N LEU A 20 -12.57 1.25 4.55
CA LEU A 20 -12.90 2.49 3.86
C LEU A 20 -11.87 2.83 2.77
N VAL A 21 -10.59 2.77 3.09
CA VAL A 21 -9.49 2.95 2.11
C VAL A 21 -9.62 1.96 0.95
N ARG A 22 -9.87 0.67 1.25
CA ARG A 22 -10.10 -0.37 0.25
C ARG A 22 -11.23 0.01 -0.70
N HIS A 23 -12.35 0.51 -0.18
CA HIS A 23 -13.50 0.92 -0.98
C HIS A 23 -13.11 1.99 -2.01
N TYR A 24 -12.47 3.07 -1.58
CA TYR A 24 -12.08 4.16 -2.50
C TYR A 24 -10.99 3.74 -3.49
N ILE A 25 -10.03 2.91 -3.07
CA ILE A 25 -9.03 2.38 -4.00
C ILE A 25 -9.69 1.49 -5.05
N LYS A 26 -10.64 0.63 -4.68
CA LYS A 26 -11.38 -0.20 -5.65
C LYS A 26 -12.15 0.65 -6.65
N LEU A 27 -12.86 1.68 -6.21
CA LEU A 27 -13.56 2.61 -7.09
C LEU A 27 -12.61 3.27 -8.10
N ALA A 28 -11.39 3.62 -7.67
CA ALA A 28 -10.41 4.30 -8.51
C ALA A 28 -9.62 3.35 -9.42
N SER A 29 -9.46 2.08 -9.07
CA SER A 29 -8.58 1.13 -9.76
C SER A 29 -9.31 0.16 -10.68
N GLU A 30 -10.50 -0.28 -10.32
CA GLU A 30 -11.26 -1.25 -11.11
C GLU A 30 -12.01 -0.56 -12.28
N PRO A 31 -12.14 -1.22 -13.43
CA PRO A 31 -11.71 -2.59 -13.73
C PRO A 31 -10.25 -2.72 -14.18
N GLU A 32 -9.49 -1.64 -14.31
CA GLU A 32 -8.15 -1.62 -14.90
C GLU A 32 -7.16 -2.47 -14.07
N VAL A 33 -7.18 -2.33 -12.75
CA VAL A 33 -6.34 -3.09 -11.81
C VAL A 33 -7.15 -3.51 -10.60
N SER A 34 -7.12 -4.80 -10.26
CA SER A 34 -7.75 -5.28 -9.03
C SER A 34 -7.05 -4.74 -7.78
N PHE A 35 -7.76 -4.67 -6.67
CA PHE A 35 -7.18 -4.22 -5.39
C PHE A 35 -5.95 -5.04 -4.96
N ALA A 36 -5.93 -6.36 -5.23
CA ALA A 36 -4.79 -7.20 -4.93
C ALA A 36 -3.56 -6.81 -5.76
N ARG A 37 -3.74 -6.55 -7.05
CA ARG A 37 -2.68 -6.07 -7.94
C ARG A 37 -2.18 -4.67 -7.54
N PHE A 38 -3.09 -3.77 -7.22
CA PHE A 38 -2.75 -2.44 -6.68
C PHE A 38 -1.87 -2.54 -5.43
N ARG A 39 -2.19 -3.44 -4.49
CA ARG A 39 -1.38 -3.65 -3.29
C ARG A 39 0.03 -4.14 -3.61
N VAL A 40 0.19 -5.05 -4.57
CA VAL A 40 1.51 -5.49 -5.04
C VAL A 40 2.32 -4.32 -5.60
N MET A 41 1.72 -3.51 -6.47
CA MET A 41 2.37 -2.30 -7.01
C MET A 41 2.80 -1.33 -5.90
N CYS A 42 1.94 -1.11 -4.89
CA CYS A 42 2.29 -0.28 -3.74
C CYS A 42 3.50 -0.80 -2.97
N ASN A 43 3.58 -2.13 -2.76
CA ASN A 43 4.71 -2.72 -2.04
C ASN A 43 6.02 -2.58 -2.82
N VAL A 44 6.00 -2.85 -4.13
CA VAL A 44 7.15 -2.63 -5.00
C VAL A 44 7.59 -1.17 -4.98
N SER A 45 6.66 -0.22 -5.04
CA SER A 45 6.97 1.22 -4.96
C SER A 45 7.63 1.65 -3.64
N ARG A 46 7.47 0.84 -2.59
CA ARG A 46 8.03 1.07 -1.24
C ARG A 46 9.31 0.29 -0.98
N GLY A 47 9.85 -0.39 -1.98
CA GLY A 47 11.09 -1.15 -1.90
C GLY A 47 10.96 -2.62 -1.49
N LEU A 48 9.73 -3.14 -1.30
CA LEU A 48 9.48 -4.58 -1.12
C LEU A 48 9.47 -5.22 -2.51
N ASN A 49 10.62 -5.64 -2.98
CA ASN A 49 10.85 -5.95 -4.39
C ASN A 49 11.00 -7.44 -4.71
N THR A 50 10.75 -8.33 -3.76
CA THR A 50 10.72 -9.78 -4.03
C THR A 50 9.36 -10.39 -3.76
N VAL A 51 9.01 -11.45 -4.48
CA VAL A 51 7.77 -12.21 -4.27
C VAL A 51 7.68 -12.71 -2.83
N SER A 52 8.78 -13.18 -2.27
CA SER A 52 8.83 -13.72 -0.90
C SER A 52 8.49 -12.65 0.16
N GLU A 53 9.09 -11.46 0.06
CA GLU A 53 8.81 -10.35 0.99
C GLU A 53 7.35 -9.90 0.93
N ILE A 54 6.80 -9.80 -0.28
CA ILE A 54 5.39 -9.40 -0.47
C ILE A 54 4.46 -10.49 0.07
N ALA A 55 4.73 -11.76 -0.20
CA ALA A 55 3.93 -12.90 0.28
C ALA A 55 3.94 -12.96 1.82
N GLU A 56 5.09 -12.79 2.45
CA GLU A 56 5.22 -12.75 3.91
C GLU A 56 4.41 -11.58 4.51
N LEU A 57 4.55 -10.38 3.96
CA LEU A 57 3.79 -9.21 4.42
C LEU A 57 2.28 -9.41 4.33
N HIS A 58 1.80 -10.06 3.27
CA HIS A 58 0.38 -10.29 3.04
C HIS A 58 -0.16 -11.54 3.76
N GLY A 59 0.71 -12.38 4.33
CA GLY A 59 0.31 -13.65 4.94
C GLY A 59 -0.30 -14.63 3.93
N VAL A 60 0.19 -14.63 2.68
CA VAL A 60 -0.29 -15.48 1.60
C VAL A 60 0.86 -16.29 0.97
N SER A 61 0.51 -17.25 0.11
CA SER A 61 1.53 -18.07 -0.57
C SER A 61 2.32 -17.28 -1.62
N CYS A 62 3.58 -17.64 -1.83
CA CYS A 62 4.40 -17.11 -2.93
C CYS A 62 3.74 -17.36 -4.29
N ALA A 63 3.06 -18.51 -4.48
CA ALA A 63 2.35 -18.82 -5.71
C ALA A 63 1.23 -17.82 -6.01
N GLY A 64 0.49 -17.39 -4.99
CA GLY A 64 -0.55 -16.36 -5.13
C GLY A 64 0.02 -15.01 -5.56
N ILE A 65 1.11 -14.57 -4.94
CA ILE A 65 1.78 -13.32 -5.32
C ILE A 65 2.42 -13.44 -6.72
N SER A 66 3.04 -14.58 -7.05
CA SER A 66 3.63 -14.81 -8.38
C SER A 66 2.63 -14.63 -9.51
N LYS A 67 1.39 -15.12 -9.36
CA LYS A 67 0.32 -14.92 -10.35
C LYS A 67 -0.04 -13.45 -10.54
N LEU A 68 -0.13 -12.68 -9.45
CA LEU A 68 -0.39 -11.24 -9.51
C LEU A 68 0.75 -10.50 -10.20
N VAL A 69 1.99 -10.85 -9.87
CA VAL A 69 3.20 -10.29 -10.50
C VAL A 69 3.26 -10.62 -11.99
N GLU A 70 3.03 -11.88 -12.39
CA GLU A 70 2.99 -12.29 -13.80
C GLU A 70 1.98 -11.46 -14.59
N SER A 71 0.78 -11.27 -14.06
CA SER A 71 -0.24 -10.45 -14.68
C SER A 71 0.20 -8.98 -14.81
N LEU A 72 0.84 -8.41 -13.79
CA LEU A 72 1.33 -7.03 -13.81
C LEU A 72 2.52 -6.85 -14.78
N VAL A 73 3.39 -7.83 -14.89
CA VAL A 73 4.49 -7.85 -15.88
C VAL A 73 3.93 -7.96 -17.30
N SER A 74 2.97 -8.85 -17.52
CA SER A 74 2.28 -9.00 -18.81
C SER A 74 1.60 -7.72 -19.28
N ASP A 75 1.00 -6.96 -18.35
CA ASP A 75 0.35 -5.68 -18.65
C ASP A 75 1.34 -4.50 -18.74
N GLY A 76 2.63 -4.74 -18.48
CA GLY A 76 3.68 -3.72 -18.58
C GLY A 76 3.76 -2.76 -17.39
N TYR A 77 3.19 -3.10 -16.24
CA TYR A 77 3.22 -2.27 -15.03
C TYR A 77 4.37 -2.61 -14.08
N LEU A 78 4.86 -3.84 -14.12
CA LEU A 78 6.06 -4.29 -13.42
C LEU A 78 7.08 -4.85 -14.41
N GLU A 79 8.34 -4.82 -14.02
CA GLU A 79 9.43 -5.52 -14.68
C GLU A 79 10.23 -6.34 -13.67
N ARG A 80 10.92 -7.38 -14.17
CA ARG A 80 11.79 -8.24 -13.39
C ARG A 80 13.23 -8.00 -13.77
N SER A 81 14.11 -7.95 -12.77
CA SER A 81 15.55 -7.91 -12.95
C SER A 81 16.23 -8.91 -12.03
N VAL A 82 17.45 -9.31 -12.37
CA VAL A 82 18.29 -10.13 -11.48
C VAL A 82 18.91 -9.20 -10.45
N SER A 83 18.86 -9.59 -9.16
CA SER A 83 19.50 -8.82 -8.10
C SER A 83 20.99 -8.61 -8.38
N PRO A 84 21.51 -7.38 -8.24
CA PRO A 84 22.94 -7.10 -8.44
C PRO A 84 23.83 -7.77 -7.37
N THR A 85 23.28 -8.18 -6.23
CA THR A 85 24.01 -8.78 -5.11
C THR A 85 23.89 -10.29 -5.04
N ASP A 86 22.80 -10.89 -5.53
CA ASP A 86 22.59 -12.35 -5.59
C ASP A 86 21.81 -12.73 -6.85
N ARG A 87 22.48 -13.41 -7.79
CA ARG A 87 21.88 -13.84 -9.06
C ARG A 87 20.73 -14.85 -8.92
N ARG A 88 20.53 -15.41 -7.74
CA ARG A 88 19.41 -16.32 -7.45
C ARG A 88 18.12 -15.59 -7.11
N ILE A 89 18.21 -14.28 -6.84
CA ILE A 89 17.09 -13.43 -6.45
C ILE A 89 16.63 -12.63 -7.67
N THR A 90 15.33 -12.69 -7.95
CA THR A 90 14.67 -11.83 -8.92
C THR A 90 14.01 -10.67 -8.19
N GLU A 91 14.37 -9.48 -8.57
CA GLU A 91 13.80 -8.22 -8.04
C GLU A 91 12.72 -7.68 -8.97
N LEU A 92 11.78 -6.98 -8.39
CA LEU A 92 10.64 -6.36 -9.06
C LEU A 92 10.77 -4.84 -8.99
N ASP A 93 10.51 -4.19 -10.11
CA ASP A 93 10.46 -2.74 -10.21
C ASP A 93 9.18 -2.29 -10.92
N LEU A 94 8.71 -1.09 -10.57
CA LEU A 94 7.66 -0.43 -11.35
C LEU A 94 8.23 0.09 -12.67
N THR A 95 7.52 -0.20 -13.76
CA THR A 95 7.77 0.49 -15.03
C THR A 95 7.28 1.94 -14.96
N GLY A 96 7.67 2.77 -15.92
CA GLY A 96 7.13 4.13 -16.05
C GLY A 96 5.60 4.13 -16.15
N ALA A 97 5.02 3.18 -16.88
CA ALA A 97 3.57 3.00 -16.97
C ALA A 97 2.95 2.58 -15.62
N GLY A 98 3.61 1.68 -14.89
CA GLY A 98 3.16 1.25 -13.56
C GLY A 98 3.18 2.39 -12.55
N ALA A 99 4.23 3.21 -12.53
CA ALA A 99 4.33 4.38 -11.66
C ALA A 99 3.24 5.42 -11.95
N LYS A 100 2.97 5.69 -13.23
CA LYS A 100 1.89 6.60 -13.65
C LYS A 100 0.51 6.08 -13.24
N LEU A 101 0.24 4.79 -13.45
CA LEU A 101 -1.02 4.17 -13.06
C LEU A 101 -1.22 4.24 -11.54
N LEU A 102 -0.21 3.90 -10.76
CA LEU A 102 -0.26 3.96 -9.30
C LEU A 102 -0.56 5.38 -8.80
N SER A 103 0.10 6.39 -9.37
CA SER A 103 -0.14 7.79 -9.06
C SER A 103 -1.56 8.24 -9.41
N LYS A 104 -2.06 7.84 -10.60
CA LYS A 104 -3.43 8.12 -11.05
C LYS A 104 -4.46 7.54 -10.08
N ILE A 105 -4.32 6.26 -9.71
CA ILE A 105 -5.24 5.59 -8.79
C ILE A 105 -5.24 6.29 -7.42
N ARG A 106 -4.07 6.59 -6.86
CA ARG A 106 -3.95 7.29 -5.58
C ARG A 106 -4.62 8.65 -5.60
N LYS A 107 -4.39 9.44 -6.65
CA LYS A 107 -4.99 10.76 -6.81
C LYS A 107 -6.52 10.68 -6.93
N GLN A 108 -7.02 9.76 -7.75
CA GLN A 108 -8.46 9.58 -7.92
C GLN A 108 -9.12 9.11 -6.62
N ALA A 109 -8.55 8.13 -5.93
CA ALA A 109 -9.05 7.66 -4.63
C ALA A 109 -9.04 8.77 -3.58
N SER A 110 -8.01 9.63 -3.56
CA SER A 110 -7.93 10.78 -2.66
C SER A 110 -9.03 11.80 -2.95
N ASN A 111 -9.27 12.12 -4.21
CA ASN A 111 -10.32 13.06 -4.59
C ASN A 111 -11.72 12.55 -4.18
N GLU A 112 -11.99 11.25 -4.37
CA GLU A 112 -13.25 10.64 -3.94
C GLU A 112 -13.37 10.64 -2.41
N PHE A 113 -12.28 10.34 -1.71
CA PHE A 113 -12.26 10.34 -0.24
C PHE A 113 -12.40 11.74 0.36
N GLU A 114 -11.94 12.79 -0.33
CA GLU A 114 -12.05 14.18 0.13
C GLU A 114 -13.51 14.55 0.45
N SER A 115 -14.44 14.10 -0.38
CA SER A 115 -15.87 14.34 -0.15
C SER A 115 -16.37 13.74 1.16
N TYR A 116 -15.81 12.59 1.58
CA TYR A 116 -16.11 11.94 2.85
C TYR A 116 -15.63 12.78 4.05
N LEU A 117 -14.55 13.54 3.89
CA LEU A 117 -13.99 14.40 4.94
C LEU A 117 -14.78 15.69 5.15
N ASN A 118 -15.67 16.08 4.23
CA ASN A 118 -16.49 17.29 4.34
C ASN A 118 -17.41 17.32 5.57
N GLN A 119 -17.66 16.17 6.20
CA GLN A 119 -18.42 16.05 7.44
C GLN A 119 -17.62 16.44 8.69
N LEU A 120 -16.31 16.63 8.58
CA LEU A 120 -15.43 16.98 9.67
C LEU A 120 -15.26 18.49 9.77
N THR A 121 -15.20 18.99 11.00
CA THR A 121 -14.81 20.38 11.27
C THR A 121 -13.31 20.57 10.99
N GLU A 122 -12.90 21.83 10.78
CA GLU A 122 -11.49 22.18 10.57
C GLU A 122 -10.59 21.69 11.73
N SER A 123 -11.09 21.80 12.99
CA SER A 123 -10.36 21.28 14.15
C SER A 123 -10.16 19.76 14.10
N GLU A 124 -11.16 19.01 13.64
CA GLU A 124 -11.09 17.55 13.49
C GLU A 124 -10.16 17.16 12.35
N LEU A 125 -10.21 17.87 11.21
CA LEU A 125 -9.27 17.67 10.09
C LEU A 125 -7.82 17.88 10.52
N ASN A 126 -7.53 18.93 11.29
CA ASN A 126 -6.21 19.20 11.83
C ASN A 126 -5.73 18.09 12.79
N LYS A 127 -6.62 17.55 13.62
CA LYS A 127 -6.31 16.43 14.52
C LYS A 127 -6.05 15.15 13.74
N LEU A 128 -6.85 14.89 12.72
CA LEU A 128 -6.67 13.72 11.83
C LEU A 128 -5.34 13.81 11.08
N GLY A 129 -5.00 14.96 10.50
CA GLY A 129 -3.74 15.18 9.82
C GLY A 129 -2.54 14.86 10.71
N ARG A 130 -2.49 15.43 11.92
CA ARG A 130 -1.42 15.17 12.90
C ARG A 130 -1.34 13.68 13.31
N ALA A 131 -2.48 13.00 13.40
CA ALA A 131 -2.51 11.58 13.71
C ALA A 131 -1.93 10.74 12.57
N LEU A 132 -2.19 11.12 11.31
CA LEU A 132 -1.63 10.47 10.13
C LEU A 132 -0.11 10.68 10.04
N ASP A 133 0.39 11.90 10.27
CA ASP A 133 1.84 12.20 10.33
C ASP A 133 2.53 11.33 11.40
N CYS A 134 1.91 11.19 12.57
CA CYS A 134 2.43 10.34 13.64
C CYS A 134 2.47 8.85 13.25
N LEU A 135 1.44 8.35 12.54
CA LEU A 135 1.41 6.98 12.04
C LEU A 135 2.47 6.74 10.98
N GLU A 136 2.67 7.68 10.06
CA GLU A 136 3.70 7.61 9.03
C GLU A 136 5.09 7.47 9.66
N SER A 137 5.43 8.35 10.61
CA SER A 137 6.70 8.29 11.36
C SER A 137 6.88 6.97 12.12
N LEU A 138 5.79 6.42 12.69
CA LEU A 138 5.84 5.12 13.37
C LEU A 138 6.19 3.98 12.41
N PHE A 139 5.61 3.98 11.20
CA PHE A 139 5.89 2.94 10.20
C PHE A 139 7.30 3.06 9.62
N GLU A 140 7.80 4.25 9.38
CA GLU A 140 9.18 4.48 8.94
C GLU A 140 10.19 3.92 9.97
N SER A 141 10.00 4.23 11.24
CA SER A 141 10.87 3.75 12.31
C SER A 141 10.87 2.22 12.49
N VAL A 142 9.77 1.55 12.14
CA VAL A 142 9.68 0.08 12.18
C VAL A 142 10.40 -0.55 10.98
N GLN A 143 10.38 0.08 9.82
CA GLN A 143 11.10 -0.41 8.63
C GLN A 143 12.61 -0.29 8.80
N GLU A 144 13.12 0.80 9.36
CA GLU A 144 14.55 0.99 9.66
C GLU A 144 15.11 -0.04 10.65
N ARG A 145 14.29 -0.55 11.58
CA ARG A 145 14.71 -1.59 12.55
C ARG A 145 14.77 -3.00 11.97
N LYS A 146 14.24 -3.23 10.78
CA LYS A 146 14.26 -4.54 10.09
C LYS A 146 15.41 -4.69 9.10
N ASN A 147 16.10 -3.61 8.78
CA ASN A 147 17.33 -3.55 7.99
C ASN A 147 18.56 -3.49 8.90
#